data_99a57e1cffce5db2f165fbf092b3790a
#
_entry.id   99a57e1cffce5db2f165fbf092b3790a
#
_cell.length_a   1.000
_cell.length_b   1.000
_cell.length_c   1.000
_cell.angle_alpha   90.00
_cell.angle_beta   90.00
_cell.angle_gamma   90.00
#
_symmetry.space_group_name_H-M   'P 1'
#
loop_
_entity.id
_entity.type
_entity.pdbx_description
1 polymer ?
#
loop_
_entity_poly.entity_id
_entity_poly.type
_entity_poly.pdbx_seq_one_letter_code
_entity_poly.pdbx_strand_id
1 'polypeptide(L)'
;MKTLNSLSNINIATVILCGGKSLRFNGEDKALLKYNYNKTFLEHIIEEVKGKIFVSVSNKNKYLSIINGYNNIGYDIDFVEDIYNDIGPLSGIYSSFEKLSSDYIQFLTCDTPTVNKNFLEYMNGFIDDYYDAFIPVYDDKPYFLCSIYSKKIFNIIKENIENKKYRIKDLIEKIKVKYINLKYTIFNLININTYNDYYSFQKTMPQYFAICGKRNSGKTTLICNLIKEFVNIGKRVAVIKHTSHDHSFDTNGKDTYNFKINGASATLIYSPLKYMLVKDYKKNENEEENLINFINEMKKYDIIILEGFKHIDNIPKIEIFRSSVSDSPLCKEDELSAIVTDNLDYKSDLPIFSVNNVLAIIDFIVSNLIII
;
A
#
# COMPACT_ATOMS: atom_id res chain seq x y z
N MET A 1 -1.13 -34.49 -13.57
CA MET A 1 -0.61 -34.15 -12.25
C MET A 1 0.87 -34.49 -12.26
N LYS A 2 1.75 -33.57 -12.64
CA LYS A 2 3.20 -33.69 -12.43
C LYS A 2 3.48 -33.15 -11.03
N THR A 3 4.17 -33.94 -10.27
CA THR A 3 4.43 -33.86 -8.84
C THR A 3 5.05 -32.51 -8.41
N LEU A 4 4.52 -31.93 -7.35
CA LEU A 4 5.00 -30.75 -6.60
C LEU A 4 6.46 -30.84 -6.09
N ASN A 5 7.18 -31.91 -6.38
CA ASN A 5 8.52 -32.18 -5.84
C ASN A 5 9.69 -31.66 -6.69
N SER A 6 9.46 -31.01 -7.83
CA SER A 6 10.54 -30.45 -8.68
C SER A 6 10.84 -28.97 -8.48
N LEU A 7 10.03 -28.26 -7.71
CA LEU A 7 10.18 -26.79 -7.49
C LEU A 7 11.13 -26.42 -6.33
N SER A 8 11.60 -27.39 -5.53
CA SER A 8 12.40 -27.12 -4.32
C SER A 8 13.83 -26.62 -4.57
N ASN A 9 14.29 -26.53 -5.83
CA ASN A 9 15.66 -26.11 -6.17
C ASN A 9 15.74 -24.96 -7.19
N ILE A 10 14.62 -24.33 -7.57
CA ILE A 10 14.67 -23.22 -8.52
C ILE A 10 15.04 -21.94 -7.77
N ASN A 11 16.18 -21.34 -8.15
CA ASN A 11 16.62 -20.06 -7.57
C ASN A 11 15.98 -18.88 -8.32
N ILE A 12 15.07 -18.19 -7.66
CA ILE A 12 14.34 -17.02 -8.19
C ILE A 12 14.76 -15.78 -7.41
N ALA A 13 15.24 -14.75 -8.12
CA ALA A 13 15.42 -13.42 -7.53
C ALA A 13 14.25 -12.52 -7.90
N THR A 14 13.90 -11.59 -7.00
CA THR A 14 12.92 -10.52 -7.30
C THR A 14 13.65 -9.20 -7.48
N VAL A 15 13.38 -8.52 -8.61
CA VAL A 15 13.97 -7.22 -8.95
C VAL A 15 12.86 -6.21 -9.18
N ILE A 16 12.89 -5.10 -8.44
CA ILE A 16 12.00 -3.96 -8.62
C ILE A 16 12.70 -2.95 -9.52
N LEU A 17 12.15 -2.69 -10.70
CA LEU A 17 12.68 -1.72 -11.65
C LEU A 17 12.22 -0.31 -11.27
N CYS A 18 13.15 0.51 -10.75
CA CYS A 18 12.93 1.89 -10.34
C CYS A 18 13.67 2.88 -11.25
N GLY A 19 13.78 2.57 -12.53
CA GLY A 19 14.44 3.41 -13.52
C GLY A 19 13.45 3.98 -14.53
N GLY A 20 13.76 5.18 -15.03
CA GLY A 20 13.02 5.81 -16.13
C GLY A 20 12.96 7.32 -16.00
N LYS A 21 13.09 8.03 -17.14
CA LYS A 21 12.83 9.47 -17.22
C LYS A 21 11.32 9.67 -17.12
N SER A 22 10.78 9.94 -15.93
CA SER A 22 9.35 10.16 -15.68
C SER A 22 8.82 11.46 -16.33
N LEU A 23 9.05 11.62 -17.66
CA LEU A 23 8.70 12.84 -18.41
C LEU A 23 7.20 13.18 -18.31
N ARG A 24 6.34 12.17 -18.17
CA ARG A 24 4.89 12.33 -18.06
C ARG A 24 4.43 12.71 -16.63
N PHE A 25 5.35 12.71 -15.67
CA PHE A 25 5.15 13.13 -14.29
C PHE A 25 5.99 14.37 -13.96
N ASN A 26 6.15 15.29 -14.94
CA ASN A 26 6.90 16.54 -14.77
C ASN A 26 8.30 16.35 -14.15
N GLY A 27 8.90 15.19 -14.36
CA GLY A 27 10.19 14.82 -13.79
C GLY A 27 10.14 14.19 -12.39
N GLU A 28 8.95 14.08 -11.79
CA GLU A 28 8.80 13.35 -10.53
C GLU A 28 9.03 11.85 -10.70
N ASP A 29 9.68 11.26 -9.73
CA ASP A 29 10.01 9.84 -9.74
C ASP A 29 8.79 9.01 -9.33
N LYS A 30 8.28 8.17 -10.23
CA LYS A 30 7.09 7.34 -9.97
C LYS A 30 7.25 6.44 -8.74
N ALA A 31 8.46 5.93 -8.49
CA ALA A 31 8.73 5.07 -7.35
C ALA A 31 8.49 5.78 -6.00
N LEU A 32 8.62 7.12 -5.99
CA LEU A 32 8.43 7.97 -4.82
C LEU A 32 7.03 8.59 -4.73
N LEU A 33 6.15 8.37 -5.72
CA LEU A 33 4.75 8.77 -5.62
C LEU A 33 4.07 8.03 -4.46
N LYS A 34 3.16 8.71 -3.78
CA LYS A 34 2.43 8.12 -2.66
C LYS A 34 1.49 7.02 -3.13
N TYR A 35 1.68 5.81 -2.60
CA TYR A 35 0.72 4.73 -2.71
C TYR A 35 -0.50 5.02 -1.83
N ASN A 36 -0.23 5.42 -0.60
CA ASN A 36 -1.19 5.94 0.37
C ASN A 36 -0.51 7.05 1.18
N TYR A 37 -1.15 7.53 2.24
CA TYR A 37 -0.60 8.61 3.07
C TYR A 37 0.83 8.31 3.57
N ASN A 38 1.13 7.05 3.90
CA ASN A 38 2.35 6.67 4.60
C ASN A 38 3.45 6.10 3.72
N LYS A 39 3.10 5.56 2.56
CA LYS A 39 4.01 4.74 1.75
C LYS A 39 4.07 5.25 0.33
N THR A 40 5.25 5.20 -0.24
CA THR A 40 5.48 5.36 -1.67
C THR A 40 5.15 4.06 -2.42
N PHE A 41 5.10 4.10 -3.75
CA PHE A 41 4.94 2.90 -4.56
C PHE A 41 6.06 1.89 -4.33
N LEU A 42 7.30 2.36 -4.22
CA LEU A 42 8.44 1.49 -3.93
C LEU A 42 8.30 0.79 -2.58
N GLU A 43 7.98 1.53 -1.53
CA GLU A 43 7.79 0.99 -0.18
C GLU A 43 6.67 -0.04 -0.13
N HIS A 44 5.55 0.23 -0.79
CA HIS A 44 4.46 -0.74 -0.89
C HIS A 44 4.90 -2.03 -1.56
N ILE A 45 5.58 -1.96 -2.72
CA ILE A 45 6.03 -3.15 -3.44
C ILE A 45 7.07 -3.93 -2.64
N ILE A 46 7.98 -3.26 -1.93
CA ILE A 46 8.95 -3.92 -1.03
C ILE A 46 8.24 -4.82 -0.01
N GLU A 47 7.17 -4.33 0.60
CA GLU A 47 6.43 -5.08 1.62
C GLU A 47 5.65 -6.28 1.07
N GLU A 48 5.30 -6.25 -0.21
CA GLU A 48 4.62 -7.39 -0.86
C GLU A 48 5.58 -8.53 -1.26
N VAL A 49 6.89 -8.27 -1.29
CA VAL A 49 7.90 -9.26 -1.68
C VAL A 49 8.43 -10.00 -0.47
N LYS A 50 8.53 -11.34 -0.57
CA LYS A 50 9.20 -12.18 0.43
C LYS A 50 10.63 -12.51 0.02
N GLY A 51 11.54 -12.54 0.98
CA GLY A 51 12.94 -12.91 0.79
C GLY A 51 13.79 -11.73 0.30
N LYS A 52 14.88 -12.06 -0.39
CA LYS A 52 15.84 -11.06 -0.86
C LYS A 52 15.30 -10.25 -2.05
N ILE A 53 15.41 -8.94 -1.96
CA ILE A 53 14.92 -7.98 -2.96
C ILE A 53 16.10 -7.27 -3.58
N PHE A 54 16.02 -7.03 -4.89
CA PHE A 54 16.95 -6.16 -5.59
C PHE A 54 16.19 -4.98 -6.18
N VAL A 55 16.73 -3.76 -6.02
CA VAL A 55 16.15 -2.55 -6.60
C VAL A 55 17.07 -2.06 -7.72
N SER A 56 16.58 -2.16 -8.97
CA SER A 56 17.32 -1.71 -10.15
C SER A 56 17.11 -0.21 -10.35
N VAL A 57 18.22 0.53 -10.40
CA VAL A 57 18.24 2.00 -10.41
C VAL A 57 19.35 2.55 -11.29
N SER A 58 19.11 3.71 -11.92
CA SER A 58 20.17 4.50 -12.57
C SER A 58 20.97 5.36 -11.57
N ASN A 59 20.38 5.69 -10.42
CA ASN A 59 21.04 6.45 -9.34
C ASN A 59 20.48 6.01 -7.97
N LYS A 60 21.27 5.23 -7.25
CA LYS A 60 20.88 4.66 -5.93
C LYS A 60 20.71 5.73 -4.83
N ASN A 61 21.36 6.88 -4.95
CA ASN A 61 21.32 7.90 -3.90
C ASN A 61 19.90 8.40 -3.61
N LYS A 62 19.00 8.35 -4.61
CA LYS A 62 17.60 8.73 -4.45
C LYS A 62 16.82 7.85 -3.47
N TYR A 63 17.26 6.60 -3.30
CA TYR A 63 16.51 5.57 -2.58
C TYR A 63 17.22 5.06 -1.32
N LEU A 64 18.44 5.56 -1.05
CA LEU A 64 19.26 5.08 0.07
C LEU A 64 18.54 5.17 1.42
N SER A 65 17.83 6.26 1.70
CA SER A 65 17.10 6.44 2.97
C SER A 65 16.01 5.39 3.13
N ILE A 66 15.25 5.12 2.08
CA ILE A 66 14.17 4.11 2.08
C ILE A 66 14.80 2.73 2.30
N ILE A 67 15.75 2.34 1.46
CA ILE A 67 16.33 1.00 1.51
C ILE A 67 17.05 0.73 2.84
N ASN A 68 17.82 1.70 3.36
CA ASN A 68 18.44 1.57 4.67
C ASN A 68 17.40 1.47 5.79
N GLY A 69 16.29 2.23 5.71
CA GLY A 69 15.19 2.13 6.65
C GLY A 69 14.62 0.71 6.72
N TYR A 70 14.31 0.12 5.57
CA TYR A 70 13.78 -1.25 5.48
C TYR A 70 14.81 -2.30 5.92
N ASN A 71 16.08 -2.18 5.55
CA ASN A 71 17.13 -3.10 5.99
C ASN A 71 17.32 -3.07 7.52
N ASN A 72 17.17 -1.90 8.16
CA ASN A 72 17.27 -1.76 9.61
C ASN A 72 16.14 -2.49 10.37
N ILE A 73 15.01 -2.74 9.74
CA ILE A 73 13.88 -3.50 10.32
C ILE A 73 13.80 -4.95 9.82
N GLY A 74 14.87 -5.44 9.17
CA GLY A 74 15.05 -6.88 8.88
C GLY A 74 14.74 -7.31 7.45
N TYR A 75 14.52 -6.38 6.51
CA TYR A 75 14.48 -6.72 5.08
C TYR A 75 15.91 -6.92 4.55
N ASP A 76 16.07 -7.76 3.52
CA ASP A 76 17.33 -7.96 2.80
C ASP A 76 17.21 -7.36 1.39
N ILE A 77 17.61 -6.10 1.26
CA ILE A 77 17.46 -5.33 0.02
C ILE A 77 18.82 -4.82 -0.44
N ASP A 78 19.16 -5.13 -1.71
CA ASP A 78 20.35 -4.66 -2.39
C ASP A 78 19.99 -3.85 -3.64
N PHE A 79 20.94 -3.04 -4.13
CA PHE A 79 20.78 -2.33 -5.40
C PHE A 79 21.37 -3.10 -6.58
N VAL A 80 20.75 -2.97 -7.74
CA VAL A 80 21.35 -3.25 -9.06
C VAL A 80 21.46 -1.92 -9.79
N GLU A 81 22.66 -1.44 -10.03
CA GLU A 81 22.89 -0.19 -10.77
C GLU A 81 22.91 -0.46 -12.28
N ASP A 82 22.19 0.37 -13.04
CA ASP A 82 22.07 0.23 -14.50
C ASP A 82 23.43 0.42 -15.17
N ILE A 83 23.84 -0.56 -15.98
CA ILE A 83 25.11 -0.53 -16.71
C ILE A 83 25.00 0.39 -17.92
N TYR A 84 23.85 0.42 -18.57
CA TYR A 84 23.58 1.25 -19.73
C TYR A 84 22.65 2.40 -19.39
N ASN A 85 22.96 3.58 -19.91
CA ASN A 85 22.08 4.74 -19.80
C ASN A 85 21.18 4.85 -21.03
N ASP A 86 19.97 5.37 -20.84
CA ASP A 86 19.06 5.80 -21.92
C ASP A 86 18.53 4.70 -22.85
N ILE A 87 18.63 3.43 -22.47
CA ILE A 87 18.06 2.30 -23.23
C ILE A 87 16.75 1.75 -22.60
N GLY A 88 16.17 2.51 -21.68
CA GLY A 88 14.90 2.17 -21.01
C GLY A 88 15.01 0.96 -20.08
N PRO A 89 13.89 0.23 -19.86
CA PRO A 89 13.85 -0.88 -18.90
C PRO A 89 14.81 -2.04 -19.20
N LEU A 90 15.25 -2.15 -20.46
CA LEU A 90 16.18 -3.19 -20.87
C LEU A 90 17.53 -3.08 -20.16
N SER A 91 17.94 -1.85 -19.73
CA SER A 91 19.13 -1.66 -18.92
C SER A 91 19.05 -2.38 -17.58
N GLY A 92 17.98 -2.13 -16.83
CA GLY A 92 17.78 -2.77 -15.53
C GLY A 92 17.66 -4.28 -15.63
N ILE A 93 17.00 -4.79 -16.69
CA ILE A 93 16.90 -6.24 -16.95
C ILE A 93 18.27 -6.82 -17.25
N TYR A 94 19.06 -6.19 -18.14
CA TYR A 94 20.42 -6.64 -18.45
C TYR A 94 21.31 -6.64 -17.22
N SER A 95 21.35 -5.51 -16.50
CA SER A 95 22.19 -5.35 -15.30
C SER A 95 21.85 -6.35 -14.20
N SER A 96 20.57 -6.72 -14.10
CA SER A 96 20.11 -7.75 -13.17
C SER A 96 20.62 -9.13 -13.54
N PHE A 97 20.54 -9.52 -14.80
CA PHE A 97 21.07 -10.81 -15.25
C PHE A 97 22.60 -10.89 -15.21
N GLU A 98 23.30 -9.77 -15.40
CA GLU A 98 24.75 -9.69 -15.25
C GLU A 98 25.17 -9.89 -13.79
N LYS A 99 24.47 -9.23 -12.85
CA LYS A 99 24.83 -9.23 -11.44
C LYS A 99 24.37 -10.47 -10.68
N LEU A 100 23.20 -11.04 -11.04
CA LEU A 100 22.56 -12.08 -10.25
C LEU A 100 22.83 -13.48 -10.81
N SER A 101 23.08 -14.44 -9.91
CA SER A 101 23.31 -15.85 -10.27
C SER A 101 22.01 -16.68 -10.33
N SER A 102 20.85 -16.08 -10.18
CA SER A 102 19.55 -16.77 -10.16
C SER A 102 19.18 -17.37 -11.51
N ASP A 103 18.46 -18.51 -11.50
CA ASP A 103 18.01 -19.20 -12.72
C ASP A 103 16.89 -18.41 -13.41
N TYR A 104 16.05 -17.78 -12.59
CA TYR A 104 14.97 -16.91 -13.02
C TYR A 104 14.99 -15.58 -12.25
N ILE A 105 14.52 -14.53 -12.91
CA ILE A 105 14.31 -13.23 -12.27
C ILE A 105 12.85 -12.82 -12.47
N GLN A 106 12.17 -12.55 -11.35
CA GLN A 106 10.86 -11.94 -11.34
C GLN A 106 11.03 -10.42 -11.30
N PHE A 107 10.68 -9.76 -12.38
CA PHE A 107 10.71 -8.30 -12.47
C PHE A 107 9.37 -7.70 -12.06
N LEU A 108 9.43 -6.59 -11.35
CA LEU A 108 8.32 -5.75 -10.93
C LEU A 108 8.62 -4.31 -11.30
N THR A 109 7.60 -3.49 -11.46
CA THR A 109 7.76 -2.05 -11.74
C THR A 109 6.95 -1.20 -10.78
N CYS A 110 7.48 -0.03 -10.43
CA CYS A 110 6.78 0.92 -9.57
C CYS A 110 5.54 1.55 -10.23
N ASP A 111 5.34 1.39 -11.54
CA ASP A 111 4.14 1.86 -12.22
C ASP A 111 2.95 0.86 -12.17
N THR A 112 3.15 -0.31 -11.56
CA THR A 112 2.08 -1.30 -11.33
C THR A 112 1.93 -1.57 -9.83
N PRO A 113 1.48 -0.58 -9.05
CA PRO A 113 1.48 -0.65 -7.58
C PRO A 113 0.45 -1.61 -6.99
N THR A 114 -0.37 -2.25 -7.80
CA THR A 114 -1.38 -3.24 -7.36
C THR A 114 -0.84 -4.67 -7.32
N VAL A 115 0.43 -4.88 -7.67
CA VAL A 115 1.12 -6.16 -7.47
C VAL A 115 1.17 -6.49 -5.97
N ASN A 116 0.87 -7.74 -5.63
CA ASN A 116 0.86 -8.23 -4.26
C ASN A 116 1.46 -9.64 -4.16
N LYS A 117 1.71 -10.09 -2.93
CA LYS A 117 2.30 -11.42 -2.65
C LYS A 117 1.55 -12.58 -3.31
N ASN A 118 0.22 -12.51 -3.38
CA ASN A 118 -0.58 -13.58 -4.00
C ASN A 118 -0.34 -13.66 -5.52
N PHE A 119 -0.18 -12.49 -6.17
CA PHE A 119 0.21 -12.42 -7.58
C PHE A 119 1.61 -13.03 -7.80
N LEU A 120 2.57 -12.69 -6.94
CA LEU A 120 3.94 -13.21 -7.05
C LEU A 120 3.98 -14.73 -6.89
N GLU A 121 3.31 -15.27 -5.87
CA GLU A 121 3.22 -16.72 -5.62
C GLU A 121 2.48 -17.43 -6.78
N TYR A 122 1.42 -16.83 -7.30
CA TYR A 122 0.69 -17.38 -8.44
C TYR A 122 1.55 -17.48 -9.69
N MET A 123 2.29 -16.40 -10.01
CA MET A 123 3.19 -16.38 -11.16
C MET A 123 4.31 -17.41 -11.05
N ASN A 124 4.90 -17.57 -9.86
CA ASN A 124 5.95 -18.55 -9.60
C ASN A 124 5.50 -20.00 -9.86
N GLY A 125 4.21 -20.28 -9.67
CA GLY A 125 3.63 -21.60 -9.92
C GLY A 125 3.60 -22.03 -11.41
N PHE A 126 3.90 -21.12 -12.35
CA PHE A 126 3.93 -21.44 -13.78
C PHE A 126 5.32 -21.72 -14.33
N ILE A 127 6.38 -21.55 -13.51
CA ILE A 127 7.76 -21.71 -13.98
C ILE A 127 7.98 -23.15 -14.42
N ASP A 128 8.54 -23.31 -15.61
CA ASP A 128 9.02 -24.55 -16.18
C ASP A 128 10.20 -24.31 -17.12
N ASP A 129 10.98 -25.36 -17.43
CA ASP A 129 12.20 -25.26 -18.23
C ASP A 129 11.97 -25.11 -19.74
N TYR A 130 10.72 -25.23 -20.20
CA TYR A 130 10.39 -25.17 -21.63
C TYR A 130 10.27 -23.73 -22.12
N TYR A 131 9.79 -22.81 -21.26
CA TYR A 131 9.62 -21.41 -21.61
C TYR A 131 10.75 -20.55 -21.05
N ASP A 132 11.05 -19.49 -21.79
CA ASP A 132 12.07 -18.51 -21.42
C ASP A 132 11.47 -17.33 -20.65
N ALA A 133 10.17 -17.10 -20.78
CA ALA A 133 9.44 -16.03 -20.08
C ALA A 133 8.00 -16.43 -19.73
N PHE A 134 7.52 -15.91 -18.60
CA PHE A 134 6.16 -16.09 -18.07
C PHE A 134 5.55 -14.70 -17.89
N ILE A 135 4.63 -14.34 -18.79
CA ILE A 135 4.10 -12.99 -18.92
C ILE A 135 2.63 -12.97 -18.55
N PRO A 136 2.24 -12.24 -17.48
CA PRO A 136 0.84 -12.09 -17.14
C PRO A 136 0.13 -11.21 -18.18
N VAL A 137 -1.10 -11.61 -18.50
CA VAL A 137 -2.02 -10.87 -19.35
C VAL A 137 -3.24 -10.49 -18.53
N TYR A 138 -3.53 -9.21 -18.44
CA TYR A 138 -4.68 -8.67 -17.74
C TYR A 138 -5.35 -7.63 -18.63
N ASP A 139 -6.68 -7.74 -18.80
CA ASP A 139 -7.43 -6.90 -19.72
C ASP A 139 -6.85 -6.89 -21.14
N ASP A 140 -6.56 -8.10 -21.66
CA ASP A 140 -5.93 -8.35 -22.97
C ASP A 140 -4.58 -7.64 -23.19
N LYS A 141 -3.98 -7.11 -22.12
CA LYS A 141 -2.67 -6.42 -22.15
C LYS A 141 -1.60 -7.25 -21.45
N PRO A 142 -0.48 -7.55 -22.14
CA PRO A 142 0.67 -8.21 -21.53
C PRO A 142 1.48 -7.22 -20.68
N TYR A 143 1.88 -7.66 -19.48
CA TYR A 143 2.69 -6.88 -18.52
C TYR A 143 4.13 -7.36 -18.55
N PHE A 144 4.88 -6.99 -19.57
CA PHE A 144 6.25 -7.47 -19.80
C PHE A 144 7.25 -7.16 -18.68
N LEU A 145 7.02 -6.08 -17.93
CA LEU A 145 7.91 -5.66 -16.85
C LEU A 145 7.45 -6.13 -15.46
N CYS A 146 6.28 -6.79 -15.36
CA CYS A 146 5.81 -7.49 -14.16
C CYS A 146 5.79 -9.01 -14.45
N SER A 147 6.91 -9.56 -14.91
CA SER A 147 7.01 -10.89 -15.50
C SER A 147 8.22 -11.66 -14.97
N ILE A 148 8.25 -12.97 -15.22
CA ILE A 148 9.39 -13.80 -14.88
C ILE A 148 10.15 -14.17 -16.14
N TYR A 149 11.47 -14.02 -16.11
CA TYR A 149 12.36 -14.35 -17.21
C TYR A 149 13.45 -15.32 -16.76
N SER A 150 13.75 -16.31 -17.59
CA SER A 150 14.85 -17.24 -17.40
C SER A 150 16.19 -16.59 -17.76
N LYS A 151 17.26 -16.95 -17.03
CA LYS A 151 18.62 -16.52 -17.35
C LYS A 151 19.09 -16.95 -18.75
N LYS A 152 18.45 -17.94 -19.37
CA LYS A 152 18.72 -18.40 -20.74
C LYS A 152 18.64 -17.26 -21.77
N ILE A 153 17.84 -16.21 -21.52
CA ILE A 153 17.67 -15.10 -22.45
C ILE A 153 18.81 -14.06 -22.42
N PHE A 154 19.75 -14.17 -21.49
CA PHE A 154 20.78 -13.16 -21.25
C PHE A 154 21.59 -12.83 -22.51
N ASN A 155 22.03 -13.83 -23.27
CA ASN A 155 22.77 -13.60 -24.51
C ASN A 155 21.92 -12.93 -25.59
N ILE A 156 20.60 -13.20 -25.62
CA ILE A 156 19.68 -12.56 -26.56
C ILE A 156 19.49 -11.07 -26.19
N ILE A 157 19.44 -10.74 -24.89
CA ILE A 157 19.40 -9.34 -24.43
C ILE A 157 20.66 -8.61 -24.87
N LYS A 158 21.84 -9.23 -24.68
CA LYS A 158 23.13 -8.66 -25.06
C LYS A 158 23.18 -8.36 -26.57
N GLU A 159 22.81 -9.34 -27.39
CA GLU A 159 22.69 -9.19 -28.86
C GLU A 159 21.73 -8.03 -29.24
N ASN A 160 20.58 -7.93 -28.57
CA ASN A 160 19.63 -6.85 -28.83
C ASN A 160 20.22 -5.47 -28.49
N ILE A 161 20.96 -5.34 -27.40
CA ILE A 161 21.64 -4.08 -27.02
C ILE A 161 22.71 -3.72 -28.07
N GLU A 162 23.56 -4.66 -28.48
CA GLU A 162 24.59 -4.47 -29.51
C GLU A 162 23.97 -4.01 -30.84
N ASN A 163 22.79 -4.56 -31.20
CA ASN A 163 22.04 -4.21 -32.42
C ASN A 163 21.12 -2.98 -32.23
N LYS A 164 21.22 -2.24 -31.10
CA LYS A 164 20.40 -1.06 -30.77
C LYS A 164 18.88 -1.33 -30.76
N LYS A 165 18.47 -2.56 -30.44
CA LYS A 165 17.08 -2.99 -30.27
C LYS A 165 16.72 -2.96 -28.80
N TYR A 166 16.22 -1.84 -28.30
CA TYR A 166 16.01 -1.60 -26.86
C TYR A 166 14.58 -1.86 -26.40
N ARG A 167 13.65 -2.18 -27.32
CA ARG A 167 12.26 -2.44 -26.97
C ARG A 167 12.11 -3.86 -26.40
N ILE A 168 11.37 -4.00 -25.32
CA ILE A 168 11.07 -5.33 -24.76
C ILE A 168 10.38 -6.24 -25.77
N LYS A 169 9.54 -5.68 -26.67
CA LYS A 169 8.91 -6.45 -27.74
C LYS A 169 9.92 -7.13 -28.66
N ASP A 170 11.04 -6.47 -28.98
CA ASP A 170 12.10 -7.05 -29.82
C ASP A 170 12.78 -8.27 -29.16
N LEU A 171 12.80 -8.30 -27.82
CA LEU A 171 13.25 -9.44 -27.02
C LEU A 171 12.21 -10.57 -27.07
N ILE A 172 10.93 -10.24 -26.82
CA ILE A 172 9.83 -11.19 -26.77
C ILE A 172 9.67 -11.99 -28.06
N GLU A 173 9.92 -11.38 -29.22
CA GLU A 173 9.85 -12.02 -30.53
C GLU A 173 10.93 -13.11 -30.76
N LYS A 174 12.00 -13.12 -29.95
CA LYS A 174 13.13 -14.05 -30.07
C LYS A 174 13.13 -15.18 -29.05
N ILE A 175 12.18 -15.20 -28.12
CA ILE A 175 12.16 -16.13 -26.98
C ILE A 175 10.84 -16.89 -26.89
N LYS A 176 10.85 -18.01 -26.18
CA LYS A 176 9.65 -18.81 -25.92
C LYS A 176 8.87 -18.23 -24.75
N VAL A 177 7.68 -17.73 -25.00
CA VAL A 177 6.84 -17.06 -24.01
C VAL A 177 5.63 -17.89 -23.65
N LYS A 178 5.35 -18.00 -22.35
CA LYS A 178 4.09 -18.47 -21.79
C LYS A 178 3.28 -17.29 -21.33
N TYR A 179 2.17 -17.00 -22.02
CA TYR A 179 1.22 -15.99 -21.60
C TYR A 179 0.25 -16.57 -20.57
N ILE A 180 0.06 -15.86 -19.44
CA ILE A 180 -0.76 -16.28 -18.31
C ILE A 180 -1.92 -15.32 -18.16
N ASN A 181 -3.11 -15.75 -18.61
CA ASN A 181 -4.32 -14.93 -18.50
C ASN A 181 -4.77 -14.86 -17.03
N LEU A 182 -4.75 -13.66 -16.46
CA LEU A 182 -5.18 -13.40 -15.10
C LEU A 182 -6.70 -13.26 -15.04
N LYS A 183 -7.31 -13.81 -13.98
CA LYS A 183 -8.74 -13.66 -13.73
C LYS A 183 -9.02 -12.36 -13.00
N TYR A 184 -9.90 -11.52 -13.53
CA TYR A 184 -10.32 -10.23 -12.93
C TYR A 184 -10.87 -10.35 -11.50
N THR A 185 -11.42 -11.51 -11.15
CA THR A 185 -11.97 -11.75 -9.81
C THR A 185 -10.91 -11.97 -8.73
N ILE A 186 -9.65 -12.21 -9.14
CA ILE A 186 -8.56 -12.55 -8.23
C ILE A 186 -7.46 -11.48 -8.26
N PHE A 187 -7.16 -10.94 -9.44
CA PHE A 187 -6.07 -10.00 -9.64
C PHE A 187 -6.58 -8.70 -10.27
N ASN A 188 -5.94 -7.61 -9.89
CA ASN A 188 -6.18 -6.29 -10.47
C ASN A 188 -4.83 -5.63 -10.74
N LEU A 189 -4.37 -5.64 -11.99
CA LEU A 189 -3.14 -4.98 -12.38
C LEU A 189 -3.46 -3.61 -12.98
N ILE A 190 -3.16 -2.56 -12.25
CA ILE A 190 -3.33 -1.17 -12.68
C ILE A 190 -1.96 -0.60 -13.01
N ASN A 191 -1.81 -0.12 -14.25
CA ASN A 191 -0.59 0.55 -14.69
C ASN A 191 -0.80 2.08 -14.65
N ILE A 192 0.04 2.77 -13.90
CA ILE A 192 -0.03 4.21 -13.68
C ILE A 192 1.01 4.90 -14.57
N ASN A 193 0.54 5.48 -15.68
CA ASN A 193 1.39 6.12 -16.68
C ASN A 193 1.26 7.65 -16.73
N THR A 194 0.18 8.21 -16.18
CA THR A 194 -0.14 9.63 -16.18
C THR A 194 -0.62 10.07 -14.80
N TYR A 195 -0.64 11.39 -14.55
CA TYR A 195 -1.26 11.93 -13.33
C TYR A 195 -2.74 11.57 -13.23
N ASN A 196 -3.47 11.50 -14.35
CA ASN A 196 -4.88 11.09 -14.34
C ASN A 196 -5.03 9.65 -13.87
N ASP A 197 -4.14 8.72 -14.29
CA ASP A 197 -4.13 7.35 -13.79
C ASP A 197 -3.84 7.34 -12.29
N TYR A 198 -2.86 8.14 -11.86
CA TYR A 198 -2.49 8.27 -10.46
C TYR A 198 -3.64 8.77 -9.58
N TYR A 199 -4.30 9.86 -9.96
CA TYR A 199 -5.45 10.37 -9.22
C TYR A 199 -6.62 9.39 -9.22
N SER A 200 -6.87 8.72 -10.36
CA SER A 200 -7.90 7.68 -10.42
C SER A 200 -7.58 6.52 -9.47
N PHE A 201 -6.32 6.10 -9.43
CA PHE A 201 -5.85 5.07 -8.51
C PHE A 201 -5.99 5.52 -7.05
N GLN A 202 -5.55 6.73 -6.71
CA GLN A 202 -5.67 7.28 -5.34
C GLN A 202 -7.12 7.32 -4.85
N LYS A 203 -8.08 7.62 -5.73
CA LYS A 203 -9.52 7.57 -5.39
C LYS A 203 -10.05 6.17 -5.11
N THR A 204 -9.34 5.12 -5.52
CA THR A 204 -9.70 3.73 -5.17
C THR A 204 -9.19 3.31 -3.79
N MET A 205 -8.26 4.06 -3.21
CA MET A 205 -7.70 3.79 -1.89
C MET A 205 -8.65 4.27 -0.80
N PRO A 206 -8.71 3.56 0.34
CA PRO A 206 -9.44 4.06 1.51
C PRO A 206 -8.86 5.41 1.93
N GLN A 207 -9.71 6.41 2.04
CA GLN A 207 -9.33 7.73 2.55
C GLN A 207 -9.62 7.77 4.05
N TYR A 208 -8.61 7.99 4.87
CA TYR A 208 -8.76 7.96 6.33
C TYR A 208 -7.88 8.96 7.04
N PHE A 209 -8.32 9.41 8.21
CA PHE A 209 -7.57 10.25 9.14
C PHE A 209 -8.05 10.00 10.56
N ALA A 210 -7.21 10.32 11.56
CA ALA A 210 -7.55 10.17 12.96
C ALA A 210 -7.90 11.49 13.64
N ILE A 211 -8.88 11.43 14.54
CA ILE A 211 -9.17 12.51 15.51
C ILE A 211 -8.71 12.03 16.87
N CYS A 212 -7.65 12.66 17.38
CA CYS A 212 -7.02 12.39 18.66
C CYS A 212 -7.39 13.44 19.72
N GLY A 213 -7.00 13.19 20.96
CA GLY A 213 -7.18 14.13 22.09
C GLY A 213 -7.57 13.42 23.39
N LYS A 214 -7.46 14.13 24.52
CA LYS A 214 -7.82 13.62 25.84
C LYS A 214 -9.31 13.25 25.95
N ARG A 215 -9.65 12.46 26.97
CA ARG A 215 -11.06 12.22 27.31
C ARG A 215 -11.76 13.55 27.57
N ASN A 216 -13.00 13.70 27.11
CA ASN A 216 -13.83 14.91 27.24
C ASN A 216 -13.31 16.16 26.48
N SER A 217 -12.33 16.04 25.57
CA SER A 217 -11.89 17.17 24.74
C SER A 217 -12.86 17.55 23.63
N GLY A 218 -13.90 16.75 23.37
CA GLY A 218 -14.91 17.02 22.33
C GLY A 218 -14.71 16.24 21.02
N LYS A 219 -13.87 15.20 21.01
CA LYS A 219 -13.64 14.34 19.83
C LYS A 219 -14.93 13.88 19.15
N THR A 220 -15.80 13.22 19.92
CA THR A 220 -17.06 12.69 19.39
C THR A 220 -17.95 13.78 18.78
N THR A 221 -18.00 14.96 19.42
CA THR A 221 -18.75 16.11 18.91
C THR A 221 -18.18 16.61 17.58
N LEU A 222 -16.85 16.75 17.50
CA LEU A 222 -16.17 17.12 16.27
C LEU A 222 -16.43 16.10 15.15
N ILE A 223 -16.24 14.81 15.44
CA ILE A 223 -16.48 13.72 14.48
C ILE A 223 -17.93 13.76 13.97
N CYS A 224 -18.93 13.92 14.85
CA CYS A 224 -20.33 14.02 14.43
C CYS A 224 -20.59 15.22 13.50
N ASN A 225 -19.93 16.34 13.74
CA ASN A 225 -20.04 17.50 12.87
C ASN A 225 -19.35 17.27 11.52
N LEU A 226 -18.15 16.68 11.52
CA LEU A 226 -17.45 16.30 10.27
C LEU A 226 -18.29 15.32 9.44
N ILE A 227 -18.89 14.31 10.09
CA ILE A 227 -19.76 13.33 9.40
C ILE A 227 -20.92 14.06 8.71
N LYS A 228 -21.61 14.98 9.41
CA LYS A 228 -22.74 15.72 8.82
C LYS A 228 -22.33 16.47 7.55
N GLU A 229 -21.21 17.17 7.60
CA GLU A 229 -20.75 17.95 6.45
C GLU A 229 -20.27 17.06 5.30
N PHE A 230 -19.55 15.97 5.57
CA PHE A 230 -19.18 15.01 4.53
C PHE A 230 -20.39 14.35 3.88
N VAL A 231 -21.42 14.01 4.66
CA VAL A 231 -22.69 13.47 4.15
C VAL A 231 -23.44 14.52 3.32
N ASN A 232 -23.43 15.80 3.73
CA ASN A 232 -24.03 16.90 2.98
C ASN A 232 -23.43 17.05 1.57
N ILE A 233 -22.14 16.76 1.40
CA ILE A 233 -21.47 16.76 0.09
C ILE A 233 -21.50 15.37 -0.61
N GLY A 234 -22.39 14.46 -0.15
CA GLY A 234 -22.66 13.18 -0.78
C GLY A 234 -21.65 12.09 -0.51
N LYS A 235 -20.80 12.21 0.53
CA LYS A 235 -19.80 11.19 0.88
C LYS A 235 -20.35 10.18 1.89
N ARG A 236 -20.01 8.92 1.71
CA ARG A 236 -20.31 7.85 2.66
C ARG A 236 -19.17 7.77 3.66
N VAL A 237 -19.50 7.94 4.95
CA VAL A 237 -18.51 7.99 6.02
C VAL A 237 -18.62 6.75 6.90
N ALA A 238 -17.48 6.14 7.21
CA ALA A 238 -17.34 5.13 8.26
C ALA A 238 -16.54 5.69 9.44
N VAL A 239 -16.74 5.13 10.63
CA VAL A 239 -15.97 5.49 11.82
C VAL A 239 -15.44 4.21 12.46
N ILE A 240 -14.13 4.19 12.75
CA ILE A 240 -13.50 3.15 13.58
C ILE A 240 -13.11 3.81 14.91
N LYS A 241 -13.62 3.27 16.00
CA LYS A 241 -13.33 3.79 17.34
C LYS A 241 -12.43 2.84 18.10
N HIS A 242 -11.27 3.33 18.54
CA HIS A 242 -10.39 2.64 19.47
C HIS A 242 -10.83 2.89 20.92
N THR A 243 -10.82 1.85 21.73
CA THR A 243 -11.05 1.92 23.18
C THR A 243 -10.05 1.04 23.92
N SER A 244 -9.46 1.58 24.97
CA SER A 244 -8.51 0.85 25.83
C SER A 244 -9.19 -0.09 26.83
N HIS A 245 -10.52 -0.03 26.92
CA HIS A 245 -11.29 -0.90 27.80
C HIS A 245 -11.93 -2.01 26.99
N ASP A 246 -11.84 -3.24 27.50
CA ASP A 246 -12.59 -4.36 26.96
C ASP A 246 -14.07 -4.12 27.26
N HIS A 247 -14.83 -3.81 26.21
CA HIS A 247 -16.28 -3.68 26.29
C HIS A 247 -16.90 -5.03 25.94
N SER A 248 -17.79 -5.54 26.77
CA SER A 248 -18.64 -6.64 26.34
C SER A 248 -19.59 -6.12 25.27
N PHE A 249 -19.27 -6.43 24.01
CA PHE A 249 -20.14 -6.13 22.86
C PHE A 249 -21.37 -7.05 22.82
N ASP A 250 -21.42 -8.02 23.71
CA ASP A 250 -22.49 -9.00 23.80
C ASP A 250 -23.13 -8.99 25.21
N THR A 251 -24.41 -9.32 25.26
CA THR A 251 -25.17 -9.33 26.53
C THR A 251 -25.17 -10.75 27.09
N ASN A 252 -24.80 -10.88 28.37
CA ASN A 252 -24.86 -12.15 29.11
C ASN A 252 -26.23 -12.82 28.95
N GLY A 253 -26.23 -14.10 28.60
CA GLY A 253 -27.45 -14.91 28.44
C GLY A 253 -28.11 -14.82 27.05
N LYS A 254 -27.56 -14.07 26.11
CA LYS A 254 -28.01 -14.12 24.71
C LYS A 254 -27.30 -15.25 23.95
N ASP A 255 -27.87 -15.67 22.83
CA ASP A 255 -27.36 -16.81 22.04
C ASP A 255 -25.92 -16.60 21.59
N THR A 256 -25.58 -15.41 21.10
CA THR A 256 -24.23 -15.06 20.67
C THR A 256 -23.20 -15.13 21.79
N TYR A 257 -23.54 -14.66 22.99
CA TYR A 257 -22.73 -14.82 24.17
C TYR A 257 -22.50 -16.31 24.50
N ASN A 258 -23.58 -17.13 24.41
CA ASN A 258 -23.47 -18.55 24.68
C ASN A 258 -22.60 -19.25 23.63
N PHE A 259 -22.66 -18.86 22.35
CA PHE A 259 -21.76 -19.38 21.31
C PHE A 259 -20.30 -19.07 21.63
N LYS A 260 -20.02 -17.84 22.04
CA LYS A 260 -18.66 -17.40 22.38
C LYS A 260 -18.08 -18.18 23.58
N ILE A 261 -18.79 -18.31 24.70
CA ILE A 261 -18.30 -19.03 25.88
C ILE A 261 -18.11 -20.53 25.61
N ASN A 262 -18.76 -21.08 24.59
CA ASN A 262 -18.59 -22.47 24.14
C ASN A 262 -17.53 -22.63 23.05
N GLY A 263 -16.73 -21.59 22.78
CA GLY A 263 -15.52 -21.67 21.96
C GLY A 263 -15.67 -21.21 20.50
N ALA A 264 -16.76 -20.52 20.15
CA ALA A 264 -16.86 -19.89 18.85
C ALA A 264 -15.83 -18.76 18.70
N SER A 265 -14.98 -18.80 17.67
CA SER A 265 -13.94 -17.79 17.40
C SER A 265 -14.52 -16.47 16.86
N ALA A 266 -15.74 -16.50 16.33
CA ALA A 266 -16.46 -15.31 15.89
C ALA A 266 -17.98 -15.59 15.94
N THR A 267 -18.77 -14.55 16.18
CA THR A 267 -20.23 -14.61 16.10
C THR A 267 -20.74 -13.46 15.23
N LEU A 268 -21.70 -13.76 14.36
CA LEU A 268 -22.35 -12.77 13.50
C LEU A 268 -23.85 -12.83 13.69
N ILE A 269 -24.44 -11.69 14.02
CA ILE A 269 -25.88 -11.49 14.02
C ILE A 269 -26.26 -10.76 12.74
N TYR A 270 -27.18 -11.29 11.97
CA TYR A 270 -27.66 -10.70 10.75
C TYR A 270 -29.17 -10.46 10.79
N SER A 271 -29.59 -9.32 10.28
CA SER A 271 -30.99 -8.99 9.99
C SER A 271 -31.08 -8.35 8.60
N PRO A 272 -32.26 -8.22 7.98
CA PRO A 272 -32.42 -7.63 6.65
C PRO A 272 -31.83 -6.22 6.50
N LEU A 273 -31.67 -5.47 7.60
CA LEU A 273 -31.23 -4.07 7.58
C LEU A 273 -29.81 -3.86 8.14
N LYS A 274 -29.27 -4.81 8.93
CA LYS A 274 -27.99 -4.65 9.61
C LYS A 274 -27.40 -5.97 10.07
N TYR A 275 -26.09 -5.96 10.28
CA TYR A 275 -25.40 -7.08 10.94
C TYR A 275 -24.42 -6.55 12.00
N MET A 276 -24.05 -7.42 12.92
CA MET A 276 -22.98 -7.20 13.91
C MET A 276 -22.09 -8.44 13.93
N LEU A 277 -20.78 -8.23 13.72
CA LEU A 277 -19.75 -9.25 13.84
C LEU A 277 -18.95 -8.98 15.10
N VAL A 278 -18.82 -9.99 15.98
CA VAL A 278 -17.95 -9.96 17.14
C VAL A 278 -16.89 -11.04 16.95
N LYS A 279 -15.62 -10.62 16.97
CA LYS A 279 -14.45 -11.48 16.83
C LYS A 279 -13.42 -11.06 17.88
N ASP A 280 -12.89 -12.02 18.64
CA ASP A 280 -11.80 -11.75 19.57
C ASP A 280 -10.46 -11.78 18.86
N TYR A 281 -9.58 -10.87 19.22
CA TYR A 281 -8.18 -10.87 18.79
C TYR A 281 -7.31 -11.51 19.89
N LYS A 282 -6.25 -12.19 19.47
CA LYS A 282 -5.27 -12.72 20.43
C LYS A 282 -4.45 -11.56 21.00
N LYS A 283 -4.09 -11.68 22.27
CA LYS A 283 -3.40 -10.64 23.07
C LYS A 283 -2.05 -10.17 22.48
N ASN A 284 -1.49 -10.89 21.51
CA ASN A 284 -0.20 -10.62 20.87
C ASN A 284 -0.32 -10.25 19.38
N GLU A 285 -1.52 -9.98 18.87
CA GLU A 285 -1.69 -9.50 17.49
C GLU A 285 -1.30 -8.03 17.40
N ASN A 286 -0.63 -7.65 16.31
CA ASN A 286 -0.18 -6.28 16.08
C ASN A 286 -1.40 -5.37 15.84
N GLU A 287 -1.58 -4.36 16.70
CA GLU A 287 -2.69 -3.40 16.63
C GLU A 287 -2.71 -2.61 15.31
N GLU A 288 -1.54 -2.28 14.78
CA GLU A 288 -1.40 -1.63 13.47
C GLU A 288 -1.92 -2.50 12.33
N GLU A 289 -1.56 -3.79 12.32
CA GLU A 289 -2.03 -4.75 11.32
C GLU A 289 -3.55 -4.92 11.39
N ASN A 290 -4.10 -5.00 12.59
CA ASN A 290 -5.55 -5.06 12.80
C ASN A 290 -6.26 -3.81 12.29
N LEU A 291 -5.72 -2.63 12.55
CA LEU A 291 -6.28 -1.37 12.04
C LEU A 291 -6.26 -1.33 10.49
N ILE A 292 -5.16 -1.75 9.86
CA ILE A 292 -5.07 -1.84 8.40
C ILE A 292 -6.14 -2.78 7.85
N ASN A 293 -6.38 -3.92 8.50
CA ASN A 293 -7.41 -4.87 8.11
C ASN A 293 -8.81 -4.24 8.21
N PHE A 294 -9.12 -3.51 9.29
CA PHE A 294 -10.40 -2.79 9.44
C PHE A 294 -10.60 -1.71 8.37
N ILE A 295 -9.56 -0.93 8.08
CA ILE A 295 -9.59 0.08 7.02
C ILE A 295 -9.89 -0.59 5.68
N ASN A 296 -9.25 -1.72 5.37
CA ASN A 296 -9.48 -2.47 4.14
C ASN A 296 -10.90 -3.06 4.06
N GLU A 297 -11.46 -3.55 5.15
CA GLU A 297 -12.84 -4.01 5.21
C GLU A 297 -13.83 -2.87 4.93
N MET A 298 -13.47 -1.66 5.32
CA MET A 298 -14.28 -0.44 5.14
C MET A 298 -13.98 0.33 3.86
N LYS A 299 -13.14 -0.17 2.94
CA LYS A 299 -12.77 0.50 1.67
C LYS A 299 -13.94 0.87 0.75
N LYS A 300 -15.13 0.30 0.97
CA LYS A 300 -16.36 0.67 0.25
C LYS A 300 -16.94 2.04 0.66
N TYR A 301 -16.49 2.62 1.76
CA TYR A 301 -16.84 3.96 2.20
C TYR A 301 -15.87 4.98 1.63
N ASP A 302 -16.33 6.20 1.38
CA ASP A 302 -15.52 7.22 0.73
C ASP A 302 -14.52 7.85 1.71
N ILE A 303 -14.88 7.88 3.00
CA ILE A 303 -14.04 8.44 4.09
C ILE A 303 -14.15 7.55 5.32
N ILE A 304 -13.03 7.30 6.00
CA ILE A 304 -12.96 6.57 7.26
C ILE A 304 -12.36 7.49 8.32
N ILE A 305 -13.12 7.80 9.37
CA ILE A 305 -12.66 8.59 10.51
C ILE A 305 -12.25 7.64 11.63
N LEU A 306 -11.02 7.77 12.11
CA LEU A 306 -10.47 7.00 13.21
C LEU A 306 -10.60 7.80 14.51
N GLU A 307 -11.41 7.35 15.47
CA GLU A 307 -11.51 8.00 16.79
C GLU A 307 -10.50 7.39 17.76
N GLY A 308 -9.52 8.17 18.18
CA GLY A 308 -8.42 7.73 19.04
C GLY A 308 -7.14 7.44 18.26
N PHE A 309 -6.56 6.25 18.40
CA PHE A 309 -5.37 5.79 17.66
C PHE A 309 -4.15 6.73 17.79
N LYS A 310 -4.00 7.40 18.93
CA LYS A 310 -2.92 8.39 19.16
C LYS A 310 -1.52 7.80 19.08
N HIS A 311 -1.39 6.50 19.38
CA HIS A 311 -0.12 5.75 19.45
C HIS A 311 0.20 4.96 18.18
N ILE A 312 -0.69 4.96 17.18
CA ILE A 312 -0.38 4.38 15.88
C ILE A 312 0.38 5.42 15.06
N ASP A 313 1.56 5.04 14.60
CA ASP A 313 2.36 5.89 13.76
C ASP A 313 1.80 5.94 12.32
N ASN A 314 2.29 6.90 11.55
CA ASN A 314 2.05 6.97 10.12
C ASN A 314 0.57 7.02 9.68
N ILE A 315 -0.31 7.63 10.46
CA ILE A 315 -1.67 8.00 10.04
C ILE A 315 -1.86 9.51 10.17
N PRO A 316 -2.61 10.18 9.25
CA PRO A 316 -2.91 11.60 9.39
C PRO A 316 -3.69 11.83 10.68
N LYS A 317 -3.16 12.66 11.57
CA LYS A 317 -3.80 12.93 12.87
C LYS A 317 -4.15 14.40 12.99
N ILE A 318 -5.38 14.67 13.42
CA ILE A 318 -5.82 15.97 13.90
C ILE A 318 -6.10 15.82 15.39
N GLU A 319 -5.46 16.61 16.23
CA GLU A 319 -5.76 16.58 17.65
C GLU A 319 -6.70 17.71 18.05
N ILE A 320 -7.75 17.33 18.80
CA ILE A 320 -8.61 18.29 19.48
C ILE A 320 -8.24 18.38 20.95
N PHE A 321 -7.90 19.58 21.41
CA PHE A 321 -7.80 19.87 22.84
C PHE A 321 -8.59 21.13 23.22
N ARG A 322 -9.03 21.18 24.48
CA ARG A 322 -9.72 22.32 25.06
C ARG A 322 -8.98 22.82 26.27
N SER A 323 -8.90 24.13 26.44
CA SER A 323 -8.25 24.77 27.58
C SER A 323 -8.82 24.32 28.95
N SER A 324 -10.10 23.92 29.01
CA SER A 324 -10.71 23.33 30.18
C SER A 324 -10.23 21.89 30.53
N VAL A 325 -9.52 21.24 29.62
CA VAL A 325 -9.08 19.84 29.74
C VAL A 325 -7.55 19.73 29.74
N SER A 326 -6.86 20.60 28.99
CA SER A 326 -5.42 20.53 28.77
C SER A 326 -4.90 21.86 28.23
N ASP A 327 -3.67 22.23 28.59
CA ASP A 327 -3.01 23.43 28.09
C ASP A 327 -2.32 23.21 26.75
N SER A 328 -2.18 21.94 26.32
CA SER A 328 -1.49 21.55 25.10
C SER A 328 -2.01 20.24 24.53
N PRO A 329 -1.73 19.93 23.24
CA PRO A 329 -1.97 18.63 22.65
C PRO A 329 -1.32 17.49 23.45
N LEU A 330 -1.82 16.28 23.26
CA LEU A 330 -1.33 15.06 23.86
C LEU A 330 -0.24 14.41 22.99
N CYS A 331 -0.42 14.44 21.67
CA CYS A 331 0.54 13.93 20.69
C CYS A 331 1.64 14.96 20.46
N LYS A 332 2.79 14.52 19.99
CA LYS A 332 3.86 15.43 19.57
C LYS A 332 3.47 16.15 18.29
N GLU A 333 3.98 17.35 18.08
CA GLU A 333 3.65 18.15 16.89
C GLU A 333 4.08 17.48 15.60
N ASP A 334 5.21 16.77 15.59
CA ASP A 334 5.70 16.02 14.43
C ASP A 334 4.82 14.83 14.02
N GLU A 335 3.93 14.40 14.91
CA GLU A 335 2.94 13.35 14.65
C GLU A 335 1.59 13.90 14.15
N LEU A 336 1.39 15.22 14.19
CA LEU A 336 0.12 15.87 13.90
C LEU A 336 0.13 16.56 12.52
N SER A 337 -1.04 16.57 11.87
CA SER A 337 -1.28 17.34 10.65
C SER A 337 -1.92 18.71 10.95
N ALA A 338 -2.71 18.79 12.02
CA ALA A 338 -3.35 20.02 12.46
C ALA A 338 -3.84 19.91 13.91
N ILE A 339 -4.16 21.06 14.49
CA ILE A 339 -4.69 21.20 15.85
C ILE A 339 -6.06 21.88 15.79
N VAL A 340 -7.02 21.36 16.58
CA VAL A 340 -8.34 21.95 16.80
C VAL A 340 -8.48 22.33 18.27
N THR A 341 -8.76 23.61 18.57
CA THR A 341 -8.81 24.09 19.96
C THR A 341 -9.79 25.24 20.15
N ASP A 342 -10.19 25.49 21.39
CA ASP A 342 -10.89 26.71 21.81
C ASP A 342 -9.91 27.82 22.26
N ASN A 343 -8.62 27.49 22.41
CA ASN A 343 -7.56 28.45 22.70
C ASN A 343 -6.86 28.90 21.41
N LEU A 344 -7.34 29.97 20.80
CA LEU A 344 -6.77 30.52 19.55
C LEU A 344 -5.46 31.29 19.76
N ASP A 345 -5.06 31.55 21.00
CA ASP A 345 -3.75 32.15 21.35
C ASP A 345 -2.65 31.08 21.44
N TYR A 346 -3.01 29.79 21.37
CA TYR A 346 -2.03 28.70 21.30
C TYR A 346 -1.14 28.84 20.07
N LYS A 347 0.16 28.69 20.26
CA LYS A 347 1.15 28.84 19.18
C LYS A 347 1.73 27.49 18.80
N SER A 348 1.72 27.19 17.53
CA SER A 348 2.32 26.02 16.91
C SER A 348 2.68 26.34 15.46
N ASP A 349 3.62 25.64 14.90
CA ASP A 349 3.92 25.70 13.46
C ASP A 349 2.87 24.96 12.61
N LEU A 350 2.00 24.19 13.25
CA LEU A 350 0.90 23.47 12.59
C LEU A 350 -0.32 24.38 12.35
N PRO A 351 -1.14 24.07 11.35
CA PRO A 351 -2.45 24.70 11.19
C PRO A 351 -3.32 24.56 12.44
N ILE A 352 -3.85 25.69 12.95
CA ILE A 352 -4.73 25.72 14.13
C ILE A 352 -6.13 26.13 13.69
N PHE A 353 -7.14 25.37 14.13
CA PHE A 353 -8.54 25.62 13.83
C PHE A 353 -9.36 25.79 15.12
N SER A 354 -10.32 26.70 15.06
CA SER A 354 -11.34 26.79 16.13
C SER A 354 -12.24 25.56 16.12
N VAL A 355 -12.57 25.05 17.31
CA VAL A 355 -13.55 23.95 17.49
C VAL A 355 -14.91 24.25 16.86
N ASN A 356 -15.26 25.52 16.66
CA ASN A 356 -16.52 25.97 16.08
C ASN A 356 -16.46 26.14 14.55
N ASN A 357 -15.28 26.12 13.94
CA ASN A 357 -15.12 26.32 12.49
C ASN A 357 -14.94 24.99 11.76
N VAL A 358 -16.01 24.19 11.73
CA VAL A 358 -16.01 22.85 11.11
C VAL A 358 -15.70 22.91 9.62
N LEU A 359 -16.19 23.94 8.91
CA LEU A 359 -15.95 24.08 7.46
C LEU A 359 -14.46 24.27 7.14
N ALA A 360 -13.74 25.12 7.89
CA ALA A 360 -12.31 25.28 7.68
C ALA A 360 -11.52 24.00 7.98
N ILE A 361 -11.98 23.18 8.95
CA ILE A 361 -11.37 21.89 9.24
C ILE A 361 -11.59 20.92 8.06
N ILE A 362 -12.77 20.91 7.47
CA ILE A 362 -13.08 20.08 6.30
C ILE A 362 -12.27 20.51 5.10
N ASP A 363 -12.20 21.81 4.81
CA ASP A 363 -11.40 22.35 3.71
C ASP A 363 -9.93 21.93 3.85
N PHE A 364 -9.39 21.97 5.07
CA PHE A 364 -8.05 21.49 5.36
C PHE A 364 -7.91 20.00 5.11
N ILE A 365 -8.84 19.17 5.63
CA ILE A 365 -8.81 17.70 5.45
C ILE A 365 -8.83 17.36 3.95
N VAL A 366 -9.76 17.94 3.20
CA VAL A 366 -9.92 17.68 1.76
C VAL A 366 -8.71 18.13 0.95
N SER A 367 -8.09 19.25 1.32
CA SER A 367 -6.96 19.81 0.57
C SER A 367 -5.62 19.15 0.92
N ASN A 368 -5.49 18.54 2.11
CA ASN A 368 -4.19 18.11 2.62
C ASN A 368 -4.12 16.64 3.07
N LEU A 369 -5.23 16.02 3.46
CA LEU A 369 -5.20 14.70 4.08
C LEU A 369 -5.86 13.60 3.24
N ILE A 370 -6.85 13.92 2.44
CA ILE A 370 -7.62 12.95 1.66
C ILE A 370 -7.81 13.43 0.22
N ILE A 371 -8.14 12.48 -0.68
CA ILE A 371 -8.43 12.75 -2.09
C ILE A 371 -9.91 12.40 -2.37
N ILE A 372 -10.77 13.39 -2.62
CA ILE A 372 -12.21 13.15 -2.85
C ILE A 372 -12.71 13.70 -4.19
#